data_3016809a9b57a4200f70eaf1229231e4
#
_entry.id   3016809a9b57a4200f70eaf1229231e4
#
_cell.length_a   1.000
_cell.length_b   1.000
_cell.length_c   1.000
_cell.angle_alpha   90.00
_cell.angle_beta   90.00
_cell.angle_gamma   90.00
#
_symmetry.space_group_name_H-M   'P 1'
#
loop_
_entity.id
_entity.type
_entity.pdbx_description
1 polymer ?
#
loop_
_entity_poly.entity_id
_entity_poly.type
_entity_poly.pdbx_seq_one_letter_code
_entity_poly.pdbx_strand_id
1 'polypeptide(L)'
;MQGIAVSGLAPSESSRYTFLMKPLPHDGPALLGPDDPPTFEVINREGGAHILLVCDHASREVPKSLNHLGLGAEAFERHIAYDIGAAAVTRGLVERLDAQAVLAGYSRLVIDVNRPPGHPESIVPENDSIPVPGNQNLTDEARRQRVRELFEPYHDSVNRALARLWNRGPAPAIFSVHSFSPYFGDKSRPWDIGVLWNRDPRIAIPLMEHL
;
A
#
# COMPACT_ATOMS: atom_id res chain seq x y z
N MET A 1 -2.97 -15.69 -0.53
CA MET A 1 -3.64 -15.14 0.66
C MET A 1 -2.67 -14.15 1.28
N GLN A 2 -2.84 -12.86 1.01
CA GLN A 2 -1.96 -11.82 1.55
C GLN A 2 -2.65 -11.24 2.78
N GLY A 3 -2.00 -11.40 3.93
CA GLY A 3 -2.58 -11.03 5.21
C GLY A 3 -2.42 -9.54 5.49
N ILE A 4 -3.44 -8.98 6.11
CA ILE A 4 -3.41 -7.67 6.76
C ILE A 4 -2.68 -7.83 8.09
N ALA A 5 -1.59 -7.12 8.28
CA ALA A 5 -0.90 -7.07 9.56
C ALA A 5 -1.46 -5.94 10.42
N VAL A 6 -2.19 -6.28 11.47
CA VAL A 6 -2.40 -5.36 12.60
C VAL A 6 -1.31 -5.68 13.62
N SER A 7 -0.23 -4.91 13.64
CA SER A 7 0.85 -5.08 14.61
C SER A 7 0.71 -4.04 15.71
N GLY A 8 0.30 -4.49 16.90
CA GLY A 8 0.52 -3.75 18.13
C GLY A 8 1.93 -4.05 18.64
N LEU A 9 2.87 -3.14 18.50
CA LEU A 9 4.16 -3.15 19.18
C LEU A 9 4.04 -2.29 20.42
N ALA A 10 4.16 -2.92 21.60
CA ALA A 10 4.51 -2.19 22.82
C ALA A 10 5.97 -1.71 22.70
N PRO A 11 6.29 -0.43 22.95
CA PRO A 11 7.67 0.03 22.92
C PRO A 11 8.42 -0.48 24.15
N SER A 12 9.51 -1.20 23.95
CA SER A 12 10.63 -1.20 24.90
C SER A 12 11.27 0.18 24.85
N GLU A 13 11.64 0.70 26.00
CA GLU A 13 12.21 2.02 26.20
C GLU A 13 13.35 2.35 25.24
N SER A 14 13.34 3.63 24.82
CA SER A 14 14.42 4.37 24.16
C SER A 14 14.87 3.86 22.78
N SER A 15 14.19 4.30 21.76
CA SER A 15 14.90 4.77 20.56
C SER A 15 14.04 5.80 19.82
N ARG A 16 14.40 7.05 20.00
CA ARG A 16 13.91 8.15 19.15
C ARG A 16 14.52 7.96 17.76
N TYR A 17 13.93 7.11 16.96
CA TYR A 17 14.27 7.02 15.54
C TYR A 17 13.54 8.15 14.79
N THR A 18 14.13 9.34 14.86
CA THR A 18 13.92 10.36 13.84
C THR A 18 14.71 9.91 12.62
N PHE A 19 14.14 9.05 11.80
CA PHE A 19 14.66 8.81 10.45
C PHE A 19 14.30 10.02 9.59
N LEU A 20 15.09 11.07 9.69
CA LEU A 20 15.25 12.06 8.62
C LEU A 20 16.15 11.40 7.55
N MET A 21 15.61 10.49 6.78
CA MET A 21 16.24 10.12 5.52
C MET A 21 16.05 11.29 4.55
N LYS A 22 17.06 12.15 4.49
CA LYS A 22 17.22 13.08 3.38
C LYS A 22 17.35 12.20 2.12
N PRO A 23 16.55 12.39 1.07
CA PRO A 23 16.77 11.68 -0.17
C PRO A 23 18.23 11.89 -0.59
N LEU A 24 18.94 10.81 -0.87
CA LEU A 24 20.29 10.93 -1.43
C LEU A 24 20.19 11.66 -2.77
N PRO A 25 21.05 12.62 -3.07
CA PRO A 25 21.09 13.27 -4.36
C PRO A 25 21.23 12.20 -5.44
N HIS A 26 20.40 12.28 -6.45
CA HIS A 26 20.38 11.33 -7.56
C HIS A 26 20.71 12.08 -8.85
N ASP A 27 21.77 11.67 -9.55
CA ASP A 27 22.25 12.29 -10.79
C ASP A 27 21.51 11.77 -12.04
N GLY A 28 20.51 10.91 -11.88
CA GLY A 28 19.70 10.35 -12.97
C GLY A 28 18.38 11.08 -13.18
N PRO A 29 17.68 10.84 -14.31
CA PRO A 29 16.36 11.39 -14.55
C PRO A 29 15.38 10.88 -13.48
N ALA A 30 14.51 11.76 -12.97
CA ALA A 30 13.47 11.39 -12.01
C ALA A 30 12.47 10.41 -12.66
N LEU A 31 11.95 9.46 -11.87
CA LEU A 31 10.88 8.57 -12.28
C LEU A 31 9.58 9.34 -12.49
N LEU A 32 9.30 10.29 -11.57
CA LEU A 32 8.10 11.11 -11.60
C LEU A 32 8.37 12.46 -12.23
N GLY A 33 7.52 12.83 -13.17
CA GLY A 33 7.49 14.15 -13.79
C GLY A 33 6.45 15.07 -13.12
N PRO A 34 6.42 16.36 -13.54
CA PRO A 34 5.49 17.34 -12.96
C PRO A 34 4.00 17.03 -13.21
N ASP A 35 3.72 16.24 -14.24
CA ASP A 35 2.36 15.84 -14.61
C ASP A 35 1.97 14.45 -14.08
N ASP A 36 2.82 13.82 -13.32
CA ASP A 36 2.49 12.57 -12.66
C ASP A 36 1.70 12.82 -11.37
N PRO A 37 0.73 11.95 -11.01
CA PRO A 37 -0.02 12.10 -9.78
C PRO A 37 0.89 11.93 -8.54
N PRO A 38 0.44 12.40 -7.37
CA PRO A 38 1.18 12.21 -6.12
C PRO A 38 1.42 10.72 -5.79
N THR A 39 2.52 10.41 -5.13
CA THR A 39 2.89 9.05 -4.71
C THR A 39 1.92 8.42 -3.72
N PHE A 40 1.19 9.24 -3.00
CA PHE A 40 0.16 8.82 -2.05
C PHE A 40 -0.86 9.94 -1.83
N GLU A 41 -2.01 9.57 -1.32
CA GLU A 41 -3.05 10.49 -0.87
C GLU A 41 -3.27 10.32 0.65
N VAL A 42 -3.45 11.43 1.36
CA VAL A 42 -3.86 11.44 2.78
C VAL A 42 -5.25 12.01 2.87
N ILE A 43 -6.17 11.24 3.42
CA ILE A 43 -7.57 11.64 3.60
C ILE A 43 -7.85 11.83 5.09
N ASN A 44 -8.66 12.83 5.42
CA ASN A 44 -9.11 13.13 6.78
C ASN A 44 -7.97 13.15 7.81
N ARG A 45 -6.96 13.95 7.53
CA ARG A 45 -5.73 14.02 8.34
C ARG A 45 -5.98 14.30 9.83
N GLU A 46 -7.04 15.01 10.13
CA GLU A 46 -7.42 15.43 11.48
C GLU A 46 -8.54 14.55 12.09
N GLY A 47 -8.88 13.45 11.44
CA GLY A 47 -9.90 12.52 11.89
C GLY A 47 -9.75 12.12 13.37
N GLY A 48 -10.87 12.00 14.07
CA GLY A 48 -10.91 11.79 15.53
C GLY A 48 -10.64 10.36 15.96
N ALA A 49 -10.82 9.37 15.09
CA ALA A 49 -10.60 7.97 15.44
C ALA A 49 -9.13 7.62 15.64
N HIS A 50 -8.86 6.76 16.62
CA HIS A 50 -7.52 6.18 16.84
C HIS A 50 -7.23 4.98 15.94
N ILE A 51 -7.65 5.09 14.67
CA ILE A 51 -7.47 4.08 13.62
C ILE A 51 -6.83 4.77 12.42
N LEU A 52 -5.79 4.18 11.88
CA LEU A 52 -5.25 4.52 10.58
C LEU A 52 -5.70 3.48 9.56
N LEU A 53 -6.40 3.92 8.54
CA LEU A 53 -6.71 3.10 7.37
C LEU A 53 -5.56 3.22 6.37
N VAL A 54 -5.12 2.12 5.80
CA VAL A 54 -4.15 2.09 4.71
C VAL A 54 -4.72 1.31 3.54
N CYS A 55 -4.45 1.77 2.31
CA CYS A 55 -4.84 1.06 1.09
C CYS A 55 -3.64 1.00 0.16
N ASP A 56 -2.90 -0.09 0.26
CA ASP A 56 -1.62 -0.29 -0.42
C ASP A 56 -1.76 -0.41 -1.95
N HIS A 57 -2.91 -0.89 -2.41
CA HIS A 57 -3.20 -1.12 -3.82
C HIS A 57 -4.40 -0.30 -4.31
N ALA A 58 -4.43 0.99 -3.91
CA ALA A 58 -5.56 1.88 -4.18
C ALA A 58 -5.63 2.38 -5.63
N SER A 59 -4.52 2.33 -6.37
CA SER A 59 -4.39 3.00 -7.66
C SER A 59 -3.85 2.06 -8.74
N ARG A 60 -4.22 2.33 -9.97
CA ARG A 60 -3.72 1.70 -11.19
C ARG A 60 -2.77 2.58 -12.01
N GLU A 61 -2.44 3.76 -11.49
CA GLU A 61 -1.57 4.72 -12.17
C GLU A 61 -0.15 4.18 -12.34
N VAL A 62 0.49 4.59 -13.42
CA VAL A 62 1.88 4.26 -13.75
C VAL A 62 2.59 5.56 -14.11
N PRO A 63 3.81 5.82 -13.59
CA PRO A 63 4.60 6.96 -14.00
C PRO A 63 4.71 7.04 -15.52
N LYS A 64 4.51 8.24 -16.10
CA LYS A 64 4.56 8.45 -17.55
C LYS A 64 5.88 7.99 -18.17
N SER A 65 6.98 8.13 -17.42
CA SER A 65 8.31 7.69 -17.82
C SER A 65 8.42 6.17 -18.06
N LEU A 66 7.53 5.37 -17.46
CA LEU A 66 7.50 3.91 -17.60
C LEU A 66 6.60 3.42 -18.75
N ASN A 67 5.99 4.32 -19.51
CA ASN A 67 5.20 3.99 -20.70
C ASN A 67 4.26 2.78 -20.47
N HIS A 68 3.38 2.87 -19.44
CA HIS A 68 2.44 1.82 -19.06
C HIS A 68 3.08 0.44 -18.86
N LEU A 69 4.39 0.37 -18.53
CA LEU A 69 5.15 -0.88 -18.39
C LEU A 69 5.11 -1.77 -19.65
N GLY A 70 4.78 -1.21 -20.81
CA GLY A 70 4.61 -1.93 -22.07
C GLY A 70 3.31 -2.75 -22.15
N LEU A 71 2.34 -2.51 -21.25
CA LEU A 71 1.04 -3.17 -21.21
C LEU A 71 -0.04 -2.34 -21.94
N GLY A 72 -1.06 -3.01 -22.44
CA GLY A 72 -2.27 -2.37 -22.93
C GLY A 72 -3.15 -1.84 -21.78
N ALA A 73 -4.05 -0.91 -22.12
CA ALA A 73 -4.93 -0.26 -21.13
C ALA A 73 -5.80 -1.26 -20.34
N GLU A 74 -6.20 -2.35 -20.99
CA GLU A 74 -7.02 -3.41 -20.40
C GLU A 74 -6.37 -4.11 -19.21
N ALA A 75 -5.04 -4.15 -19.15
CA ALA A 75 -4.31 -4.74 -18.02
C ALA A 75 -4.52 -3.94 -16.73
N PHE A 76 -4.70 -2.63 -16.84
CA PHE A 76 -4.91 -1.72 -15.72
C PHE A 76 -6.35 -1.70 -15.19
N GLU A 77 -7.28 -2.31 -15.89
CA GLU A 77 -8.65 -2.54 -15.42
C GLU A 77 -8.78 -3.84 -14.61
N ARG A 78 -7.69 -4.63 -14.52
CA ARG A 78 -7.68 -5.93 -13.85
C ARG A 78 -7.10 -5.84 -12.43
N HIS A 79 -7.46 -6.83 -11.61
CA HIS A 79 -6.96 -7.00 -10.23
C HIS A 79 -5.43 -7.17 -10.13
N ILE A 80 -4.74 -7.43 -11.22
CA ILE A 80 -3.27 -7.49 -11.25
C ILE A 80 -2.64 -6.13 -11.02
N ALA A 81 -3.32 -5.03 -11.43
CA ALA A 81 -2.80 -3.68 -11.33
C ALA A 81 -3.13 -2.99 -10.00
N TYR A 82 -4.30 -3.27 -9.45
CA TYR A 82 -4.80 -2.67 -8.21
C TYR A 82 -5.91 -3.53 -7.59
N ASP A 83 -6.27 -3.24 -6.36
CA ASP A 83 -7.36 -3.92 -5.65
C ASP A 83 -8.69 -3.22 -5.97
N ILE A 84 -9.47 -3.82 -6.88
CA ILE A 84 -10.72 -3.24 -7.40
C ILE A 84 -11.69 -2.99 -6.24
N GLY A 85 -12.16 -1.74 -6.10
CA GLY A 85 -13.09 -1.34 -5.05
C GLY A 85 -12.46 -0.99 -3.70
N ALA A 86 -11.20 -1.38 -3.42
CA ALA A 86 -10.57 -1.15 -2.12
C ALA A 86 -10.47 0.33 -1.76
N ALA A 87 -10.10 1.20 -2.71
CA ALA A 87 -10.04 2.64 -2.48
C ALA A 87 -11.42 3.23 -2.15
N ALA A 88 -12.48 2.77 -2.82
CA ALA A 88 -13.85 3.25 -2.55
C ALA A 88 -14.32 2.80 -1.14
N VAL A 89 -14.05 1.56 -0.76
CA VAL A 89 -14.33 1.05 0.60
C VAL A 89 -13.55 1.83 1.63
N THR A 90 -12.26 2.10 1.40
CA THR A 90 -11.43 2.91 2.31
C THR A 90 -12.02 4.30 2.52
N ARG A 91 -12.44 4.99 1.45
CA ARG A 91 -13.08 6.32 1.55
C ARG A 91 -14.40 6.28 2.34
N GLY A 92 -15.24 5.27 2.10
CA GLY A 92 -16.47 5.07 2.86
C GLY A 92 -16.22 4.78 4.35
N LEU A 93 -15.15 4.05 4.67
CA LEU A 93 -14.73 3.82 6.07
C LEU A 93 -14.18 5.09 6.72
N VAL A 94 -13.42 5.93 5.99
CA VAL A 94 -12.97 7.25 6.47
C VAL A 94 -14.14 8.09 6.95
N GLU A 95 -15.19 8.19 6.13
CA GLU A 95 -16.37 8.99 6.45
C GLU A 95 -17.14 8.43 7.66
N ARG A 96 -17.35 7.11 7.70
CA ARG A 96 -18.14 6.44 8.74
C ARG A 96 -17.46 6.39 10.10
N LEU A 97 -16.14 6.25 10.11
CA LEU A 97 -15.34 6.08 11.33
C LEU A 97 -14.68 7.38 11.78
N ASP A 98 -14.76 8.44 11.01
CA ASP A 98 -13.94 9.66 11.20
C ASP A 98 -12.45 9.31 11.34
N ALA A 99 -11.97 8.36 10.52
CA ALA A 99 -10.61 7.86 10.57
C ALA A 99 -9.71 8.56 9.54
N GLN A 100 -8.42 8.66 9.83
CA GLN A 100 -7.42 9.07 8.85
C GLN A 100 -7.10 7.90 7.92
N ALA A 101 -6.83 8.19 6.63
CA ALA A 101 -6.35 7.18 5.69
C ALA A 101 -5.13 7.65 4.89
N VAL A 102 -4.30 6.66 4.47
CA VAL A 102 -3.22 6.82 3.49
C VAL A 102 -3.45 5.80 2.37
N LEU A 103 -3.54 6.30 1.14
CA LEU A 103 -3.75 5.48 -0.06
C LEU A 103 -2.53 5.58 -0.96
N ALA A 104 -2.04 4.45 -1.49
CA ALA A 104 -0.97 4.44 -2.48
C ALA A 104 -1.44 5.04 -3.81
N GLY A 105 -0.59 5.87 -4.44
CA GLY A 105 -0.91 6.59 -5.67
C GLY A 105 -0.61 5.83 -6.95
N TYR A 106 0.12 4.71 -6.88
CA TYR A 106 0.57 3.96 -8.05
C TYR A 106 0.23 2.48 -7.99
N SER A 107 0.17 1.87 -9.17
CA SER A 107 -0.11 0.46 -9.37
C SER A 107 0.94 -0.44 -8.70
N ARG A 108 0.47 -1.54 -8.09
CA ARG A 108 1.34 -2.60 -7.58
C ARG A 108 2.23 -3.25 -8.65
N LEU A 109 1.89 -3.10 -9.93
CA LEU A 109 2.75 -3.54 -11.03
C LEU A 109 4.02 -2.72 -11.15
N VAL A 110 4.00 -1.44 -10.72
CA VAL A 110 5.20 -0.61 -10.69
C VAL A 110 6.10 -1.02 -9.54
N ILE A 111 5.55 -1.06 -8.34
CA ILE A 111 6.14 -1.59 -7.12
C ILE A 111 5.04 -1.91 -6.13
N ASP A 112 5.04 -3.12 -5.59
CA ASP A 112 4.09 -3.50 -4.54
C ASP A 112 4.55 -2.95 -3.19
N VAL A 113 3.89 -1.88 -2.73
CA VAL A 113 4.22 -1.24 -1.45
C VAL A 113 3.85 -2.10 -0.24
N ASN A 114 3.10 -3.18 -0.42
CA ASN A 114 2.81 -4.19 0.59
C ASN A 114 3.84 -5.34 0.61
N ARG A 115 4.98 -5.16 -0.03
CA ARG A 115 6.11 -6.10 -0.03
C ARG A 115 7.40 -5.37 0.33
N PRO A 116 8.24 -5.92 1.20
CA PRO A 116 9.51 -5.28 1.51
C PRO A 116 10.38 -5.15 0.25
N PRO A 117 11.14 -4.06 0.10
CA PRO A 117 12.08 -3.91 -1.00
C PRO A 117 13.02 -5.09 -1.10
N GLY A 118 13.24 -5.59 -2.33
CA GLY A 118 14.05 -6.78 -2.59
C GLY A 118 13.29 -8.12 -2.48
N HIS A 119 12.05 -8.12 -2.01
CA HIS A 119 11.21 -9.33 -2.10
C HIS A 119 10.93 -9.66 -3.57
N PRO A 120 10.95 -10.94 -3.99
CA PRO A 120 10.70 -11.33 -5.39
C PRO A 120 9.38 -10.81 -5.95
N GLU A 121 8.35 -10.70 -5.10
CA GLU A 121 7.03 -10.17 -5.47
C GLU A 121 6.90 -8.65 -5.35
N SER A 122 7.96 -7.93 -4.97
CA SER A 122 7.91 -6.47 -4.89
C SER A 122 7.79 -5.79 -6.25
N ILE A 123 8.49 -6.31 -7.26
CA ILE A 123 8.40 -5.87 -8.66
C ILE A 123 8.40 -7.14 -9.52
N VAL A 124 7.21 -7.59 -9.88
CA VAL A 124 7.03 -8.86 -10.58
C VAL A 124 7.22 -8.72 -12.09
N PRO A 125 7.98 -9.62 -12.75
CA PRO A 125 8.09 -9.64 -14.20
C PRO A 125 6.86 -10.24 -14.89
N GLU A 126 6.00 -10.90 -14.14
CA GLU A 126 4.75 -11.52 -14.59
C GLU A 126 3.73 -11.52 -13.45
N ASN A 127 2.46 -11.28 -13.74
CA ASN A 127 1.37 -11.38 -12.78
C ASN A 127 0.16 -12.05 -13.45
N ASP A 128 -0.40 -13.08 -12.80
CA ASP A 128 -1.54 -13.84 -13.31
C ASP A 128 -1.33 -14.32 -14.77
N SER A 129 -0.13 -14.89 -15.04
CA SER A 129 0.32 -15.34 -16.37
C SER A 129 0.38 -14.24 -17.44
N ILE A 130 0.35 -12.96 -17.04
CA ILE A 130 0.53 -11.82 -17.93
C ILE A 130 1.96 -11.29 -17.74
N PRO A 131 2.81 -11.39 -18.77
CA PRO A 131 4.13 -10.77 -18.73
C PRO A 131 4.02 -9.26 -18.59
N VAL A 132 4.88 -8.66 -17.75
CA VAL A 132 5.00 -7.21 -17.57
C VAL A 132 6.31 -6.75 -18.23
N PRO A 133 6.29 -6.30 -19.50
CA PRO A 133 7.52 -6.03 -20.25
C PRO A 133 8.44 -5.02 -19.56
N GLY A 134 7.89 -3.95 -18.98
CA GLY A 134 8.63 -2.92 -18.28
C GLY A 134 9.26 -3.36 -16.94
N ASN A 135 9.02 -4.62 -16.53
CA ASN A 135 9.64 -5.22 -15.35
C ASN A 135 10.66 -6.31 -15.69
N GLN A 136 10.80 -6.63 -16.99
CA GLN A 136 11.79 -7.59 -17.44
C GLN A 136 13.20 -6.97 -17.36
N ASN A 137 14.16 -7.74 -16.87
CA ASN A 137 15.58 -7.36 -16.85
C ASN A 137 15.88 -5.98 -16.23
N LEU A 138 15.11 -5.58 -15.21
CA LEU A 138 15.34 -4.33 -14.50
C LEU A 138 16.72 -4.29 -13.88
N THR A 139 17.43 -3.19 -14.09
CA THR A 139 18.69 -2.90 -13.39
C THR A 139 18.42 -2.66 -11.90
N ASP A 140 19.44 -2.88 -11.06
CA ASP A 140 19.35 -2.56 -9.64
C ASP A 140 19.03 -1.08 -9.40
N GLU A 141 19.55 -0.19 -10.27
CA GLU A 141 19.25 1.23 -10.15
C GLU A 141 17.78 1.54 -10.45
N ALA A 142 17.19 0.95 -11.48
CA ALA A 142 15.77 1.12 -11.76
C ALA A 142 14.89 0.59 -10.62
N ARG A 143 15.29 -0.51 -9.95
CA ARG A 143 14.61 -1.02 -8.75
C ARG A 143 14.74 -0.04 -7.58
N ARG A 144 15.96 0.42 -7.29
CA ARG A 144 16.21 1.41 -6.23
C ARG A 144 15.44 2.71 -6.46
N GLN A 145 15.33 3.15 -7.70
CA GLN A 145 14.58 4.35 -8.05
C GLN A 145 13.10 4.22 -7.69
N ARG A 146 12.44 3.11 -8.03
CA ARG A 146 11.05 2.85 -7.63
C ARG A 146 10.88 2.81 -6.12
N VAL A 147 11.85 2.24 -5.41
CA VAL A 147 11.85 2.26 -3.93
C VAL A 147 11.91 3.68 -3.41
N ARG A 148 12.88 4.48 -3.82
CA ARG A 148 13.07 5.86 -3.35
C ARG A 148 11.90 6.79 -3.67
N GLU A 149 11.35 6.66 -4.88
CA GLU A 149 10.37 7.62 -5.36
C GLU A 149 8.91 7.21 -5.10
N LEU A 150 8.63 5.93 -4.86
CA LEU A 150 7.26 5.43 -4.64
C LEU A 150 7.09 4.73 -3.29
N PHE A 151 7.93 3.76 -2.98
CA PHE A 151 7.80 2.94 -1.77
C PHE A 151 8.07 3.76 -0.50
N GLU A 152 9.24 4.40 -0.42
CA GLU A 152 9.65 5.16 0.77
C GLU A 152 8.69 6.33 1.08
N PRO A 153 8.28 7.18 0.11
CA PRO A 153 7.35 8.27 0.40
C PRO A 153 5.99 7.79 0.93
N TYR A 154 5.46 6.67 0.41
CA TYR A 154 4.24 6.07 0.91
C TYR A 154 4.39 5.63 2.37
N HIS A 155 5.41 4.83 2.69
CA HIS A 155 5.65 4.34 4.04
C HIS A 155 5.99 5.46 5.02
N ASP A 156 6.70 6.49 4.59
CA ASP A 156 6.95 7.69 5.38
C ASP A 156 5.64 8.42 5.72
N SER A 157 4.69 8.46 4.79
CA SER A 157 3.37 9.04 5.05
C SER A 157 2.60 8.22 6.08
N VAL A 158 2.60 6.90 5.97
CA VAL A 158 2.01 5.98 6.96
C VAL A 158 2.64 6.17 8.33
N ASN A 159 3.97 6.20 8.41
CA ASN A 159 4.71 6.39 9.67
C ASN A 159 4.40 7.76 10.31
N ARG A 160 4.33 8.84 9.52
CA ARG A 160 3.94 10.16 10.02
C ARG A 160 2.49 10.19 10.51
N ALA A 161 1.59 9.49 9.85
CA ALA A 161 0.20 9.37 10.27
C ALA A 161 0.11 8.63 11.61
N LEU A 162 0.78 7.50 11.75
CA LEU A 162 0.84 6.74 13.00
C LEU A 162 1.44 7.55 14.15
N ALA A 163 2.55 8.26 13.91
CA ALA A 163 3.18 9.08 14.93
C ALA A 163 2.23 10.19 15.43
N ARG A 164 1.46 10.82 14.54
CA ARG A 164 0.45 11.80 14.93
C ARG A 164 -0.64 11.19 15.82
N LEU A 165 -1.19 10.04 15.41
CA LEU A 165 -2.21 9.36 16.19
C LEU A 165 -1.67 8.91 17.56
N TRP A 166 -0.45 8.37 17.60
CA TRP A 166 0.21 7.98 18.83
C TRP A 166 0.37 9.13 19.82
N ASN A 167 0.71 10.32 19.34
CA ASN A 167 0.86 11.52 20.18
C ASN A 167 -0.47 12.09 20.70
N ARG A 168 -1.61 11.64 20.16
CA ARG A 168 -2.96 12.13 20.53
C ARG A 168 -3.63 11.25 21.61
N GLY A 169 -3.09 10.08 21.93
CA GLY A 169 -3.74 9.21 22.91
C GLY A 169 -3.23 7.76 22.92
N PRO A 170 -4.12 6.78 23.11
CA PRO A 170 -3.74 5.36 23.17
C PRO A 170 -3.14 4.90 21.85
N ALA A 171 -2.48 3.72 21.89
CA ALA A 171 -1.87 3.11 20.71
C ALA A 171 -2.91 3.00 19.56
N PRO A 172 -2.64 3.59 18.38
CA PRO A 172 -3.56 3.52 17.25
C PRO A 172 -3.59 2.10 16.68
N ALA A 173 -4.73 1.73 16.10
CA ALA A 173 -4.82 0.55 15.26
C ALA A 173 -4.49 0.89 13.80
N ILE A 174 -3.87 -0.05 13.08
CA ILE A 174 -3.76 0.01 11.63
C ILE A 174 -4.76 -0.97 11.05
N PHE A 175 -5.53 -0.51 10.08
CA PHE A 175 -6.45 -1.34 9.33
C PHE A 175 -6.16 -1.21 7.84
N SER A 176 -5.60 -2.26 7.24
CA SER A 176 -5.29 -2.30 5.81
C SER A 176 -6.48 -2.85 5.03
N VAL A 177 -6.89 -2.11 4.01
CA VAL A 177 -8.04 -2.45 3.16
C VAL A 177 -7.54 -3.01 1.83
N HIS A 178 -7.93 -4.26 1.56
CA HIS A 178 -7.67 -4.95 0.31
C HIS A 178 -8.95 -5.49 -0.30
N SER A 179 -8.93 -5.78 -1.59
CA SER A 179 -9.87 -6.67 -2.23
C SER A 179 -9.16 -7.89 -2.79
N PHE A 180 -9.89 -8.94 -3.02
CA PHE A 180 -9.37 -10.17 -3.62
C PHE A 180 -10.32 -10.68 -4.71
N SER A 181 -9.75 -11.36 -5.69
CA SER A 181 -10.54 -12.00 -6.75
C SER A 181 -11.28 -13.22 -6.21
N PRO A 182 -12.47 -13.57 -6.79
CA PRO A 182 -13.23 -14.75 -6.38
C PRO A 182 -12.52 -16.09 -6.69
N TYR A 183 -11.41 -16.03 -7.39
CA TYR A 183 -10.61 -17.21 -7.76
C TYR A 183 -9.14 -17.00 -7.36
N PHE A 184 -8.45 -18.11 -7.09
CA PHE A 184 -7.01 -18.20 -6.94
C PHE A 184 -6.50 -19.33 -7.85
N GLY A 185 -5.97 -18.96 -9.02
CA GLY A 185 -5.82 -19.91 -10.12
C GLY A 185 -7.19 -20.51 -10.46
N ASP A 186 -7.29 -21.83 -10.53
CA ASP A 186 -8.52 -22.54 -10.84
C ASP A 186 -9.44 -22.79 -9.62
N LYS A 187 -9.04 -22.34 -8.43
CA LYS A 187 -9.78 -22.57 -7.19
C LYS A 187 -10.70 -21.39 -6.85
N SER A 188 -12.00 -21.65 -6.72
CA SER A 188 -12.94 -20.67 -6.19
C SER A 188 -12.64 -20.38 -4.71
N ARG A 189 -12.76 -19.11 -4.34
CA ARG A 189 -12.76 -18.65 -2.95
C ARG A 189 -14.19 -18.50 -2.48
N PRO A 190 -14.64 -19.29 -1.49
CA PRO A 190 -16.03 -19.26 -1.03
C PRO A 190 -16.30 -18.10 -0.04
N TRP A 191 -15.35 -17.20 0.18
CA TRP A 191 -15.46 -16.12 1.15
C TRP A 191 -15.72 -14.80 0.44
N ASP A 192 -16.71 -14.06 0.93
CA ASP A 192 -16.99 -12.67 0.49
C ASP A 192 -16.10 -11.67 1.22
N ILE A 193 -15.70 -12.00 2.46
CA ILE A 193 -14.87 -11.16 3.34
C ILE A 193 -13.83 -12.02 4.05
N GLY A 194 -12.67 -11.41 4.33
CA GLY A 194 -11.60 -12.04 5.10
C GLY A 194 -11.01 -11.06 6.10
N VAL A 195 -10.88 -11.47 7.36
CA VAL A 195 -10.19 -10.73 8.40
C VAL A 195 -8.88 -11.43 8.71
N LEU A 196 -7.76 -10.73 8.50
CA LEU A 196 -6.44 -11.27 8.77
C LEU A 196 -5.74 -10.43 9.84
N TRP A 197 -5.15 -11.09 10.81
CA TRP A 197 -4.35 -10.44 11.84
C TRP A 197 -3.12 -11.30 12.18
N ASN A 198 -2.14 -10.72 12.85
CA ASN A 198 -0.96 -11.47 13.28
C ASN A 198 -0.97 -11.71 14.79
N ARG A 199 -0.60 -10.71 15.59
CA ARG A 199 -0.40 -10.88 17.04
C ARG A 199 -1.49 -10.24 17.89
N ASP A 200 -2.15 -9.22 17.37
CA ASP A 200 -3.14 -8.44 18.12
C ASP A 200 -4.58 -8.77 17.68
N PRO A 201 -5.32 -9.53 18.46
CA PRO A 201 -6.68 -9.95 18.14
C PRO A 201 -7.75 -8.93 18.53
N ARG A 202 -7.41 -7.81 19.18
CA ARG A 202 -8.36 -6.90 19.84
C ARG A 202 -9.42 -6.30 18.90
N ILE A 203 -9.09 -6.12 17.61
CA ILE A 203 -10.06 -5.69 16.60
C ILE A 203 -10.56 -6.88 15.79
N ALA A 204 -9.68 -7.81 15.44
CA ALA A 204 -10.00 -8.90 14.53
C ALA A 204 -11.09 -9.83 15.08
N ILE A 205 -10.99 -10.23 16.37
CA ILE A 205 -11.97 -11.13 16.98
C ILE A 205 -13.36 -10.49 17.07
N PRO A 206 -13.55 -9.29 17.67
CA PRO A 206 -14.86 -8.64 17.67
C PRO A 206 -15.44 -8.39 16.29
N LEU A 207 -14.58 -8.03 15.31
CA LEU A 207 -15.03 -7.84 13.93
C LEU A 207 -15.59 -9.12 13.33
N MET A 208 -14.90 -10.25 13.49
CA MET A 208 -15.36 -11.56 12.99
C MET A 208 -16.65 -12.06 13.68
N GLU A 209 -16.89 -11.67 14.93
CA GLU A 209 -18.12 -12.01 15.66
C GLU A 209 -19.35 -11.25 15.15
N HIS A 210 -19.15 -10.16 14.38
CA HIS A 210 -20.20 -9.28 13.88
C HIS A 210 -20.36 -9.33 12.34
N LEU A 211 -19.54 -10.12 11.64
CA LEU A 211 -19.65 -10.40 10.21
C LEU A 211 -20.46 -11.66 9.93
#